data_4a8f1ce08b70fb5ee67da3a31bda8943
#
_entry.id   4a8f1ce08b70fb5ee67da3a31bda8943
#
_cell.length_a   1.000
_cell.length_b   1.000
_cell.length_c   1.000
_cell.angle_alpha   90.00
_cell.angle_beta   90.00
_cell.angle_gamma   90.00
#
_symmetry.space_group_name_H-M   'P 1'
#
loop_
_entity.id
_entity.type
_entity.pdbx_description
1 polymer ?
#
loop_
_entity_poly.entity_id
_entity_poly.type
_entity_poly.pdbx_seq_one_letter_code
_entity_poly.pdbx_strand_id
1 'polypeptide(L)'
;KCSFLVHCSKGTYIRSIARDLGESLGCHAHLYYLKRVSQGNFCLKNKTITQNLKDIIPIEEAFLNYKKIKLNASDTKIFVNGGRVLNKNKTDGLYRVYDSKLNFRGLGKVIDNELKLKQLV
;
A
#
# COMPACT_ATOMS: atom_id res chain seq x y z
N LYS A 1 7.61 33.22 -8.21
CA LYS A 1 6.78 32.02 -8.08
C LYS A 1 7.31 30.98 -9.06
N CYS A 2 7.67 29.77 -8.58
CA CYS A 2 8.12 28.67 -9.42
C CYS A 2 7.26 27.43 -9.17
N SER A 3 7.23 26.51 -10.14
CA SER A 3 6.54 25.23 -10.05
C SER A 3 7.51 24.13 -10.45
N PHE A 4 7.51 23.03 -9.72
CA PHE A 4 8.35 21.88 -10.02
C PHE A 4 7.66 20.58 -9.61
N LEU A 5 8.08 19.49 -10.23
CA LEU A 5 7.66 18.13 -9.89
C LEU A 5 8.71 17.51 -8.96
N VAL A 6 8.27 16.97 -7.83
CA VAL A 6 9.17 16.30 -6.87
C VAL A 6 8.86 14.82 -6.85
N HIS A 7 9.89 14.00 -7.02
CA HIS A 7 9.85 12.57 -6.75
C HIS A 7 10.69 12.30 -5.49
N CYS A 8 10.06 11.77 -4.44
CA CYS A 8 10.70 11.59 -3.14
C CYS A 8 10.23 10.32 -2.44
N SER A 9 10.98 9.87 -1.44
CA SER A 9 10.63 8.74 -0.59
C SER A 9 9.52 9.09 0.42
N LYS A 10 9.00 8.06 1.09
CA LYS A 10 8.08 8.28 2.23
C LYS A 10 8.78 9.06 3.34
N GLY A 11 8.04 9.92 4.04
CA GLY A 11 8.54 10.73 5.14
C GLY A 11 9.14 12.08 4.72
N THR A 12 9.28 12.35 3.43
CA THR A 12 9.76 13.65 2.94
C THR A 12 8.71 14.74 3.12
N TYR A 13 9.08 15.81 3.80
CA TYR A 13 8.24 16.97 4.03
C TYR A 13 8.45 18.01 2.91
N ILE A 14 7.49 18.13 2.00
CA ILE A 14 7.58 19.05 0.85
C ILE A 14 7.67 20.52 1.29
N ARG A 15 7.09 20.88 2.45
CA ARG A 15 7.24 22.23 3.04
C ARG A 15 8.70 22.55 3.37
N SER A 16 9.45 21.57 3.87
CA SER A 16 10.89 21.76 4.16
C SER A 16 11.68 21.99 2.89
N ILE A 17 11.37 21.29 1.79
CA ILE A 17 12.03 21.53 0.50
C ILE A 17 11.83 22.99 0.05
N ALA A 18 10.63 23.54 0.20
CA ALA A 18 10.36 24.94 -0.17
C ALA A 18 11.17 25.93 0.69
N ARG A 19 11.26 25.68 2.00
CA ARG A 19 12.07 26.48 2.93
C ARG A 19 13.56 26.41 2.56
N ASP A 20 14.09 25.20 2.45
CA ASP A 20 15.53 24.97 2.21
C ASP A 20 15.98 25.54 0.86
N LEU A 21 15.08 25.46 -0.16
CA LEU A 21 15.31 26.12 -1.45
C LEU A 21 15.37 27.66 -1.29
N GLY A 22 14.46 28.23 -0.52
CA GLY A 22 14.46 29.66 -0.24
C GLY A 22 15.74 30.11 0.47
N GLU A 23 16.19 29.38 1.47
CA GLU A 23 17.44 29.63 2.18
C GLU A 23 18.65 29.54 1.25
N SER A 24 18.71 28.50 0.38
CA SER A 24 19.80 28.33 -0.58
C SER A 24 19.88 29.46 -1.63
N LEU A 25 18.75 30.11 -1.92
CA LEU A 25 18.66 31.22 -2.85
C LEU A 25 18.85 32.61 -2.15
N GLY A 26 19.11 32.62 -0.86
CA GLY A 26 19.23 33.85 -0.08
C GLY A 26 17.93 34.63 0.09
N CYS A 27 16.78 33.98 -0.07
CA CYS A 27 15.46 34.58 0.12
C CYS A 27 14.54 33.64 0.90
N HIS A 28 13.46 34.18 1.48
CA HIS A 28 12.46 33.36 2.13
C HIS A 28 11.51 32.76 1.10
N ALA A 29 11.16 31.45 1.27
CA ALA A 29 10.19 30.80 0.44
C ALA A 29 9.22 29.93 1.25
N HIS A 30 8.03 29.76 0.74
CA HIS A 30 7.01 28.90 1.32
C HIS A 30 6.24 28.14 0.24
N LEU A 31 5.66 27.03 0.64
CA LEU A 31 4.82 26.22 -0.25
C LEU A 31 3.46 26.92 -0.42
N TYR A 32 3.18 27.40 -1.64
CA TYR A 32 1.92 28.04 -1.99
C TYR A 32 0.83 27.01 -2.36
N TYR A 33 1.21 25.96 -3.09
CA TYR A 33 0.29 24.94 -3.59
C TYR A 33 0.99 23.59 -3.65
N LEU A 34 0.27 22.52 -3.30
CA LEU A 34 0.75 21.17 -3.40
C LEU A 34 -0.33 20.28 -4.01
N LYS A 35 0.03 19.55 -5.06
CA LYS A 35 -0.79 18.46 -5.63
C LYS A 35 0.01 17.18 -5.62
N ARG A 36 -0.48 16.17 -4.89
CA ARG A 36 0.11 14.82 -4.96
C ARG A 36 -0.46 14.10 -6.18
N VAL A 37 0.37 13.78 -7.15
CA VAL A 37 -0.04 13.15 -8.41
C VAL A 37 0.06 11.63 -8.39
N SER A 38 0.92 11.08 -7.52
CA SER A 38 1.04 9.63 -7.33
C SER A 38 1.54 9.28 -5.93
N GLN A 39 1.22 8.07 -5.48
CA GLN A 39 1.74 7.48 -4.24
C GLN A 39 1.74 5.96 -4.37
N GLY A 40 2.92 5.33 -4.30
CA GLY A 40 3.07 3.90 -4.58
C GLY A 40 2.54 3.56 -5.97
N ASN A 41 1.66 2.58 -6.05
CA ASN A 41 1.05 2.14 -7.30
C ASN A 41 -0.15 3.01 -7.75
N PHE A 42 -0.57 3.97 -6.93
CA PHE A 42 -1.74 4.80 -7.22
C PHE A 42 -1.32 6.11 -7.90
N CYS A 43 -2.05 6.48 -8.94
CA CYS A 43 -1.80 7.69 -9.74
C CYS A 43 -3.11 8.42 -10.05
N LEU A 44 -3.08 9.75 -9.98
CA LEU A 44 -4.21 10.63 -10.34
C LEU A 44 -4.36 10.80 -11.86
N LYS A 45 -4.15 9.77 -12.66
CA LYS A 45 -4.38 9.86 -14.10
C LYS A 45 -5.87 10.05 -14.37
N ASN A 46 -6.27 11.29 -14.74
CA ASN A 46 -7.60 11.65 -15.22
C ASN A 46 -8.79 11.15 -14.35
N LYS A 47 -8.57 10.95 -13.06
CA LYS A 47 -9.66 10.58 -12.16
C LYS A 47 -10.31 11.85 -11.62
N THR A 48 -11.52 12.10 -12.04
CA THR A 48 -12.43 13.04 -11.39
C THR A 48 -12.78 12.49 -10.01
N ILE A 49 -12.90 13.36 -9.01
CA ILE A 49 -13.47 12.98 -7.73
C ILE A 49 -14.88 12.47 -8.01
N THR A 50 -15.11 11.17 -7.79
CA THR A 50 -16.41 10.56 -8.01
C THR A 50 -17.07 10.28 -6.66
N GLN A 51 -18.38 10.49 -6.59
CA GLN A 51 -19.21 10.07 -5.46
C GLN A 51 -19.74 8.63 -5.66
N ASN A 52 -19.37 7.99 -6.77
CA ASN A 52 -19.84 6.65 -7.11
C ASN A 52 -19.04 5.58 -6.34
N LEU A 53 -19.71 4.77 -5.53
CA LEU A 53 -19.11 3.65 -4.82
C LEU A 53 -18.45 2.60 -5.75
N LYS A 54 -18.88 2.54 -7.02
CA LYS A 54 -18.31 1.64 -8.04
C LYS A 54 -16.88 1.99 -8.44
N ASP A 55 -16.46 3.22 -8.17
CA ASP A 55 -15.12 3.71 -8.52
C ASP A 55 -14.11 3.58 -7.36
N ILE A 56 -14.53 3.00 -6.24
CA ILE A 56 -13.65 2.72 -5.11
C ILE A 56 -12.68 1.61 -5.50
N ILE A 57 -11.40 1.91 -5.37
CA ILE A 57 -10.33 0.94 -5.63
C ILE A 57 -10.34 -0.09 -4.50
N PRO A 58 -10.44 -1.39 -4.80
CA PRO A 58 -10.36 -2.42 -3.76
C PRO A 58 -9.04 -2.37 -2.99
N ILE A 59 -9.11 -2.61 -1.69
CA ILE A 59 -7.92 -2.60 -0.80
C ILE A 59 -6.82 -3.53 -1.31
N GLU A 60 -7.17 -4.67 -1.90
CA GLU A 60 -6.20 -5.64 -2.43
C GLU A 60 -5.30 -5.07 -3.52
N GLU A 61 -5.73 -4.02 -4.24
CA GLU A 61 -4.91 -3.37 -5.26
C GLU A 61 -3.67 -2.67 -4.69
N ALA A 62 -3.71 -2.25 -3.44
CA ALA A 62 -2.54 -1.71 -2.75
C ALA A 62 -1.41 -2.75 -2.59
N PHE A 63 -1.73 -4.02 -2.71
CA PHE A 63 -0.84 -5.15 -2.41
C PHE A 63 -0.52 -6.02 -3.63
N LEU A 64 -0.77 -5.53 -4.85
CA LEU A 64 -0.56 -6.31 -6.09
C LEU A 64 0.86 -6.83 -6.26
N ASN A 65 1.84 -6.18 -5.64
CA ASN A 65 3.25 -6.60 -5.67
C ASN A 65 3.54 -7.88 -4.87
N TYR A 66 2.63 -8.29 -3.98
CA TYR A 66 2.79 -9.52 -3.21
C TYR A 66 2.15 -10.71 -3.90
N LYS A 67 2.78 -11.87 -3.79
CA LYS A 67 2.28 -13.14 -4.32
C LYS A 67 0.97 -13.54 -3.63
N LYS A 68 0.19 -14.40 -4.28
CA LYS A 68 -1.10 -14.89 -3.75
C LYS A 68 -0.95 -16.24 -3.04
N ILE A 69 -1.69 -16.43 -1.96
CA ILE A 69 -1.95 -17.72 -1.32
C ILE A 69 -3.46 -17.91 -1.24
N LYS A 70 -3.95 -19.06 -1.69
CA LYS A 70 -5.34 -19.47 -1.51
C LYS A 70 -5.38 -20.50 -0.40
N LEU A 71 -6.28 -20.31 0.56
CA LEU A 71 -6.52 -21.21 1.68
C LEU A 71 -7.84 -21.99 1.47
N ASN A 72 -7.91 -23.18 2.02
CA ASN A 72 -9.16 -23.92 2.16
C ASN A 72 -10.01 -23.32 3.30
N ALA A 73 -11.22 -23.84 3.51
CA ALA A 73 -12.14 -23.28 4.51
C ALA A 73 -11.65 -23.44 5.95
N SER A 74 -10.99 -24.55 6.29
CA SER A 74 -10.43 -24.79 7.62
C SER A 74 -9.26 -23.89 7.92
N ASP A 75 -8.29 -23.80 6.99
CA ASP A 75 -7.12 -22.95 7.12
C ASP A 75 -7.48 -21.46 7.15
N THR A 76 -8.51 -21.07 6.38
CA THR A 76 -9.03 -19.69 6.42
C THR A 76 -9.52 -19.33 7.82
N LYS A 77 -10.26 -20.21 8.48
CA LYS A 77 -10.73 -19.97 9.87
C LYS A 77 -9.55 -19.82 10.85
N ILE A 78 -8.55 -20.69 10.74
CA ILE A 78 -7.34 -20.62 11.57
C ILE A 78 -6.61 -19.29 11.33
N PHE A 79 -6.41 -18.93 10.06
CA PHE A 79 -5.71 -17.70 9.67
C PHE A 79 -6.42 -16.45 10.18
N VAL A 80 -7.72 -16.31 9.97
CA VAL A 80 -8.51 -15.13 10.38
C VAL A 80 -8.51 -14.96 11.90
N ASN A 81 -8.47 -16.06 12.66
CA ASN A 81 -8.38 -16.04 14.12
C ASN A 81 -6.93 -15.84 14.64
N GLY A 82 -5.99 -15.52 13.76
CA GLY A 82 -4.59 -15.28 14.15
C GLY A 82 -3.76 -16.54 14.39
N GLY A 83 -4.30 -17.72 14.10
CA GLY A 83 -3.59 -18.99 14.17
C GLY A 83 -2.52 -19.13 13.08
N ARG A 84 -1.71 -20.17 13.20
CA ARG A 84 -0.65 -20.52 12.24
C ARG A 84 -1.16 -21.58 11.27
N VAL A 85 -0.94 -21.35 9.98
CA VAL A 85 -1.30 -22.31 8.93
C VAL A 85 -0.01 -22.84 8.31
N LEU A 86 0.16 -24.16 8.30
CA LEU A 86 1.30 -24.80 7.64
C LEU A 86 1.22 -24.62 6.12
N ASN A 87 2.31 -24.14 5.52
CA ASN A 87 2.38 -23.88 4.08
C ASN A 87 3.76 -24.27 3.52
N LYS A 88 4.00 -25.58 3.42
CA LYS A 88 5.30 -26.20 3.09
C LYS A 88 5.88 -25.82 1.72
N ASN A 89 5.11 -25.20 0.83
CA ASN A 89 5.53 -24.98 -0.57
C ASN A 89 5.73 -23.50 -0.90
N LYS A 90 5.88 -22.61 0.09
CA LYS A 90 6.04 -21.18 -0.13
C LYS A 90 7.33 -20.66 0.48
N THR A 91 7.98 -19.79 -0.27
CA THR A 91 9.16 -19.06 0.23
C THR A 91 8.77 -18.04 1.27
N ASP A 92 9.67 -17.73 2.18
CA ASP A 92 9.47 -16.69 3.17
C ASP A 92 9.15 -15.35 2.53
N GLY A 93 8.23 -14.60 3.12
CA GLY A 93 7.80 -13.32 2.58
C GLY A 93 6.36 -12.95 2.90
N LEU A 94 5.91 -11.82 2.34
CA LEU A 94 4.55 -11.33 2.45
C LEU A 94 3.69 -11.85 1.28
N TYR A 95 2.46 -12.22 1.61
CA TYR A 95 1.50 -12.77 0.66
C TYR A 95 0.12 -12.16 0.85
N ARG A 96 -0.60 -12.00 -0.26
CA ARG A 96 -2.04 -11.75 -0.25
C ARG A 96 -2.76 -13.07 -0.02
N VAL A 97 -3.61 -13.13 0.99
CA VAL A 97 -4.32 -14.34 1.40
C VAL A 97 -5.77 -14.28 0.95
N TYR A 98 -6.21 -15.35 0.31
CA TYR A 98 -7.57 -15.51 -0.21
C TYR A 98 -8.20 -16.78 0.35
N ASP A 99 -9.51 -16.73 0.57
CA ASP A 99 -10.28 -17.92 0.93
C ASP A 99 -10.57 -18.83 -0.28
N SER A 100 -11.30 -19.90 -0.05
CA SER A 100 -11.71 -20.86 -1.09
C SER A 100 -12.60 -20.24 -2.17
N LYS A 101 -13.31 -19.16 -1.86
CA LYS A 101 -14.19 -18.40 -2.77
C LYS A 101 -13.46 -17.23 -3.46
N LEU A 102 -12.14 -17.11 -3.26
CA LEU A 102 -11.31 -16.02 -3.78
C LEU A 102 -11.61 -14.64 -3.18
N ASN A 103 -12.20 -14.55 -2.02
CA ASN A 103 -12.30 -13.29 -1.29
C ASN A 103 -10.96 -12.97 -0.63
N PHE A 104 -10.49 -11.74 -0.78
CA PHE A 104 -9.30 -11.26 -0.13
C PHE A 104 -9.52 -11.18 1.40
N ARG A 105 -8.66 -11.82 2.17
CA ARG A 105 -8.77 -11.90 3.64
C ARG A 105 -7.71 -11.10 4.36
N GLY A 106 -6.71 -10.62 3.65
CA GLY A 106 -5.67 -9.80 4.23
C GLY A 106 -4.26 -10.20 3.79
N LEU A 107 -3.28 -9.72 4.55
CA LEU A 107 -1.87 -10.04 4.36
C LEU A 107 -1.42 -11.08 5.36
N GLY A 108 -0.72 -12.11 4.89
CA GLY A 108 -0.02 -13.07 5.69
C GLY A 108 1.48 -12.99 5.48
N LYS A 109 2.25 -13.36 6.50
CA LYS A 109 3.69 -13.53 6.40
C LYS A 109 4.03 -15.00 6.56
N VAL A 110 4.77 -15.54 5.59
CA VAL A 110 5.35 -16.89 5.68
C VAL A 110 6.73 -16.78 6.29
N ILE A 111 6.99 -17.56 7.32
CA ILE A 111 8.30 -17.74 7.97
C ILE A 111 8.38 -19.23 8.35
N ASP A 112 9.47 -19.89 7.98
CA ASP A 112 9.73 -21.30 8.32
C ASP A 112 8.55 -22.23 7.96
N ASN A 113 7.97 -22.05 6.77
CA ASN A 113 6.78 -22.80 6.29
C ASN A 113 5.50 -22.56 7.09
N GLU A 114 5.45 -21.59 7.98
CA GLU A 114 4.25 -21.18 8.69
C GLU A 114 3.70 -19.86 8.14
N LEU A 115 2.44 -19.84 7.77
CA LEU A 115 1.72 -18.62 7.41
C LEU A 115 1.06 -18.04 8.65
N LYS A 116 1.38 -16.80 8.99
CA LYS A 116 0.80 -16.03 10.10
C LYS A 116 0.09 -14.79 9.57
N LEU A 117 -0.99 -14.40 10.22
CA LEU A 117 -1.68 -13.16 9.94
C LEU A 117 -0.75 -11.96 10.21
N LYS A 118 -0.65 -11.04 9.26
CA LYS A 118 0.03 -9.75 9.41
C LYS A 118 -0.96 -8.61 9.51
N GLN A 119 -1.99 -8.61 8.66
CA GLN A 119 -3.04 -7.60 8.60
C GLN A 119 -4.32 -8.22 8.06
N LEU A 120 -5.41 -8.13 8.80
CA LEU A 120 -6.75 -8.53 8.36
C LEU A 120 -7.41 -7.39 7.54
N VAL A 121 -8.28 -7.75 6.60
CA VAL A 121 -9.12 -6.84 5.82
C VAL A 121 -10.56 -7.33 5.84
#